data_41bc7fc78cf45982989790e7ae869630
#
_entry.id   41bc7fc78cf45982989790e7ae869630
#
_cell.length_a   1.000
_cell.length_b   1.000
_cell.length_c   1.000
_cell.angle_alpha   90.00
_cell.angle_beta   90.00
_cell.angle_gamma   90.00
#
_symmetry.space_group_name_H-M   'P 1'
#
loop_
_entity.id
_entity.type
_entity.pdbx_description
1 polymer ?
#
loop_
_entity_poly.entity_id
_entity_poly.type
_entity_poly.pdbx_seq_one_letter_code
_entity_poly.pdbx_strand_id
1 'polypeptide(L)'
;LNNYVSTFATLINYKASTQYDKGDIDGAIETRRYLIRKQDSLNNAFSANQLKQVKEIYHIDELLLEKQKIQDMNYRIGFIFLGVCLLLMLLFYLYTRYVSGKIAVVEKKTAEAALQAETDNIAKERLKSEISHDIRTPLNVVVGFAELLIGKEELDKETKKEYGQMIQTNAESLLNYVNSILELSRLESGKIQYEDEECDVIQLCSEVLDKVNGRGESTVSVSLQTDLKEQLARTDRRWFDTLLVSLLTPSENDTSRYEAIIRIRRDRSKPLLYFDVVNAPFAKVHFENKTSLIRHEINAHFIHYFGGIYKVQTEAEEGPTISFTIP
;
A
#
# COMPACT_ATOMS: atom_id res chain seq x y z
N LEU A 1 23.59 71.11 57.99
CA LEU A 1 23.84 69.79 57.43
C LEU A 1 23.91 69.85 55.93
N ASN A 2 22.99 70.52 55.22
CA ASN A 2 22.95 70.58 53.74
C ASN A 2 24.24 71.12 53.12
N ASN A 3 24.83 72.18 53.71
CA ASN A 3 26.09 72.75 53.22
C ASN A 3 27.27 71.79 53.38
N TYR A 4 27.30 70.97 54.43
CA TYR A 4 28.36 70.02 54.69
C TYR A 4 28.31 68.86 53.74
N VAL A 5 27.10 68.34 53.49
CA VAL A 5 26.85 67.24 52.56
C VAL A 5 27.18 67.67 51.12
N SER A 6 26.80 68.89 50.73
CA SER A 6 27.08 69.43 49.42
C SER A 6 28.59 69.61 49.20
N THR A 7 29.34 70.21 50.18
CA THR A 7 30.77 70.37 50.08
C THR A 7 31.54 69.06 50.02
N PHE A 8 31.08 68.01 50.81
CA PHE A 8 31.66 66.73 50.82
C PHE A 8 31.43 66.00 49.42
N ALA A 9 30.23 66.13 48.91
CA ALA A 9 29.92 65.52 47.59
C ALA A 9 30.75 66.18 46.46
N THR A 10 30.94 67.48 46.51
CA THR A 10 31.76 68.22 45.52
C THR A 10 33.23 67.77 45.58
N LEU A 11 33.81 67.64 46.79
CA LEU A 11 35.19 67.17 46.96
C LEU A 11 35.42 65.70 46.43
N ILE A 12 34.50 64.83 46.71
CA ILE A 12 34.62 63.44 46.27
C ILE A 12 34.42 63.31 44.73
N ASN A 13 33.50 64.13 44.18
CA ASN A 13 33.33 64.17 42.70
C ASN A 13 34.58 64.74 42.01
N TYR A 14 35.21 65.79 42.60
CA TYR A 14 36.45 66.31 42.08
C TYR A 14 37.57 65.26 42.13
N LYS A 15 37.69 64.54 43.23
CA LYS A 15 38.64 63.40 43.33
C LYS A 15 38.42 62.35 42.24
N ALA A 16 37.17 61.96 42.05
CA ALA A 16 36.84 60.98 41.03
C ALA A 16 37.14 61.49 39.60
N SER A 17 36.85 62.72 39.30
CA SER A 17 37.21 63.35 38.02
C SER A 17 38.73 63.39 37.80
N THR A 18 39.52 63.76 38.83
CA THR A 18 40.97 63.77 38.74
C THR A 18 41.57 62.36 38.52
N GLN A 19 40.98 61.35 39.11
CA GLN A 19 41.36 59.95 38.87
C GLN A 19 41.08 59.53 37.42
N TYR A 20 39.90 59.93 36.92
CA TYR A 20 39.51 59.64 35.53
C TYR A 20 40.45 60.29 34.52
N ASP A 21 40.82 61.62 34.76
CA ASP A 21 41.72 62.36 33.89
C ASP A 21 43.18 61.79 33.90
N LYS A 22 43.54 61.08 34.97
CA LYS A 22 44.82 60.37 35.11
C LYS A 22 44.80 58.94 34.50
N GLY A 23 43.67 58.51 33.95
CA GLY A 23 43.52 57.18 33.37
C GLY A 23 43.19 56.08 34.38
N ASP A 24 43.00 56.35 35.66
CA ASP A 24 42.60 55.40 36.70
C ASP A 24 41.08 55.35 36.75
N ILE A 25 40.54 54.56 35.76
CA ILE A 25 39.09 54.38 35.56
C ILE A 25 38.46 53.59 36.69
N ASP A 26 39.11 52.53 37.15
CA ASP A 26 38.63 51.72 38.26
C ASP A 26 38.58 52.43 39.56
N GLY A 27 39.61 53.19 39.89
CA GLY A 27 39.64 54.12 41.09
C GLY A 27 38.55 55.15 41.03
N ALA A 28 38.29 55.78 39.89
CA ALA A 28 37.21 56.73 39.70
C ALA A 28 35.83 56.15 39.94
N ILE A 29 35.60 54.89 39.42
CA ILE A 29 34.36 54.08 39.61
C ILE A 29 34.17 53.80 41.10
N GLU A 30 35.21 53.31 41.77
CA GLU A 30 35.16 53.00 43.22
C GLU A 30 34.89 54.22 44.07
N THR A 31 35.54 55.38 43.78
CA THR A 31 35.27 56.59 44.44
C THR A 31 33.86 57.08 44.25
N ARG A 32 33.31 57.00 43.05
CA ARG A 32 31.88 57.30 42.79
C ARG A 32 30.94 56.36 43.52
N ARG A 33 31.21 55.02 43.53
CA ARG A 33 30.43 54.07 44.32
C ARG A 33 30.46 54.40 45.82
N TYR A 34 31.59 54.77 46.37
CA TYR A 34 31.68 55.20 47.76
C TYR A 34 30.83 56.46 48.04
N LEU A 35 30.86 57.45 47.16
CA LEU A 35 30.03 58.68 47.31
C LEU A 35 28.54 58.30 47.29
N ILE A 36 28.11 57.46 46.34
CA ILE A 36 26.73 57.01 46.25
C ILE A 36 26.31 56.32 47.55
N ARG A 37 27.12 55.35 48.02
CA ARG A 37 26.81 54.64 49.27
C ARG A 37 26.74 55.53 50.49
N LYS A 38 27.61 56.55 50.57
CA LYS A 38 27.65 57.51 51.69
C LYS A 38 26.52 58.50 51.60
N GLN A 39 26.17 58.91 50.38
CA GLN A 39 25.03 59.82 50.14
C GLN A 39 23.71 59.13 50.43
N ASP A 40 23.59 57.86 50.05
CA ASP A 40 22.44 57.03 50.39
C ASP A 40 22.31 56.80 51.89
N SER A 41 23.43 56.55 52.60
CA SER A 41 23.45 56.42 54.09
C SER A 41 23.05 57.72 54.82
N LEU A 42 23.52 58.87 54.33
CA LEU A 42 23.18 60.20 54.93
C LEU A 42 21.74 60.61 54.58
N ASN A 43 21.32 60.36 53.35
CA ASN A 43 19.94 60.64 52.96
C ASN A 43 18.95 59.69 53.69
N ASN A 44 19.31 58.47 53.92
CA ASN A 44 18.49 57.54 54.68
C ASN A 44 18.34 57.95 56.13
N ALA A 45 19.40 58.42 56.79
CA ALA A 45 19.35 58.91 58.15
C ALA A 45 18.55 60.26 58.32
N PHE A 46 18.64 61.14 57.34
CA PHE A 46 17.90 62.40 57.32
C PHE A 46 16.45 62.22 56.92
N SER A 47 16.21 61.34 55.93
CA SER A 47 14.86 61.02 55.44
C SER A 47 14.02 60.28 56.44
N ALA A 48 14.61 59.40 57.26
CA ALA A 48 13.87 58.58 58.21
C ALA A 48 13.01 59.36 59.21
N ASN A 49 13.49 60.52 59.64
CA ASN A 49 12.72 61.36 60.58
C ASN A 49 11.68 62.21 59.86
N GLN A 50 12.01 62.75 58.70
CA GLN A 50 11.04 63.54 57.90
C GLN A 50 9.98 62.57 57.24
N LEU A 51 10.39 61.37 56.81
CA LEU A 51 9.48 60.37 56.28
C LEU A 51 8.44 59.90 57.29
N LYS A 52 8.82 59.87 58.58
CA LYS A 52 7.86 59.49 59.63
C LYS A 52 6.79 60.58 59.79
N GLN A 53 7.16 61.86 59.75
CA GLN A 53 6.23 63.01 59.82
C GLN A 53 5.38 63.11 58.55
N VAL A 54 5.96 62.89 57.36
CA VAL A 54 5.24 62.95 56.09
C VAL A 54 4.29 61.68 55.95
N LYS A 55 4.69 60.55 56.48
CA LYS A 55 3.82 59.34 56.53
C LYS A 55 2.57 59.53 57.36
N GLU A 56 2.72 60.25 58.51
CA GLU A 56 1.55 60.55 59.35
C GLU A 56 0.63 61.61 58.72
N ILE A 57 1.17 62.58 57.94
CA ILE A 57 0.38 63.66 57.32
C ILE A 57 -0.32 63.23 56.03
N TYR A 58 0.27 62.37 55.24
CA TYR A 58 -0.20 62.05 53.87
C TYR A 58 -0.70 60.62 53.65
N HIS A 59 -1.00 59.85 54.67
CA HIS A 59 -1.47 58.45 54.54
C HIS A 59 -0.65 57.61 53.54
N ILE A 60 0.71 57.81 53.59
CA ILE A 60 1.64 57.19 52.65
C ILE A 60 1.52 55.61 52.71
N ASP A 61 1.14 55.09 53.86
CA ASP A 61 0.94 53.64 54.03
C ASP A 61 -0.23 53.12 53.20
N GLU A 62 -1.26 53.92 52.99
CA GLU A 62 -2.38 53.60 52.11
C GLU A 62 -1.94 53.53 50.63
N LEU A 63 -1.15 54.50 50.17
CA LEU A 63 -0.59 54.54 48.83
C LEU A 63 0.41 53.38 48.57
N LEU A 64 1.19 53.05 49.59
CA LEU A 64 2.10 51.85 49.47
C LEU A 64 1.35 50.54 49.35
N LEU A 65 0.26 50.37 50.11
CA LEU A 65 -0.61 49.20 49.97
C LEU A 65 -1.28 49.11 48.59
N GLU A 66 -1.69 50.25 48.06
CA GLU A 66 -2.28 50.33 46.73
C GLU A 66 -1.24 49.97 45.65
N LYS A 67 -0.04 50.50 45.76
CA LYS A 67 1.08 50.17 44.90
C LYS A 67 1.43 48.67 44.94
N GLN A 68 1.45 48.06 46.13
CA GLN A 68 1.67 46.63 46.28
C GLN A 68 0.57 45.82 45.62
N LYS A 69 -0.71 46.20 45.78
CA LYS A 69 -1.81 45.51 45.10
C LYS A 69 -1.69 45.54 43.58
N ILE A 70 -1.26 46.71 43.04
CA ILE A 70 -1.06 46.83 41.60
C ILE A 70 0.13 45.97 41.13
N GLN A 71 1.21 45.92 41.89
CA GLN A 71 2.33 45.05 41.57
C GLN A 71 1.94 43.57 41.60
N ASP A 72 1.25 43.11 42.64
CA ASP A 72 0.78 41.72 42.77
C ASP A 72 -0.18 41.39 41.63
N MET A 73 -1.06 42.30 41.25
CA MET A 73 -1.94 42.11 40.10
C MET A 73 -1.15 41.98 38.80
N ASN A 74 -0.14 42.80 38.59
CA ASN A 74 0.72 42.71 37.39
C ASN A 74 1.50 41.39 37.34
N TYR A 75 2.01 40.89 38.48
CA TYR A 75 2.66 39.60 38.55
C TYR A 75 1.66 38.47 38.21
N ARG A 76 0.45 38.51 38.77
CA ARG A 76 -0.59 37.51 38.47
C ARG A 76 -0.94 37.51 36.99
N ILE A 77 -1.12 38.65 36.36
CA ILE A 77 -1.37 38.80 34.92
C ILE A 77 -0.19 38.22 34.13
N GLY A 78 1.05 38.54 34.53
CA GLY A 78 2.26 38.04 33.90
C GLY A 78 2.35 36.51 33.96
N PHE A 79 2.03 35.90 35.12
CA PHE A 79 2.01 34.43 35.25
C PHE A 79 0.90 33.79 34.43
N ILE A 80 -0.29 34.41 34.37
CA ILE A 80 -1.39 33.90 33.52
C ILE A 80 -0.98 33.97 32.05
N PHE A 81 -0.40 35.06 31.62
CA PHE A 81 0.09 35.25 30.25
C PHE A 81 1.16 34.18 29.88
N LEU A 82 2.13 33.97 30.77
CA LEU A 82 3.15 32.93 30.61
C LEU A 82 2.53 31.53 30.50
N GLY A 83 1.56 31.26 31.36
CA GLY A 83 0.81 29.98 31.33
C GLY A 83 0.09 29.78 30.02
N VAL A 84 -0.58 30.82 29.49
CA VAL A 84 -1.25 30.77 28.19
C VAL A 84 -0.25 30.52 27.04
N CYS A 85 0.89 31.21 27.06
CA CYS A 85 1.93 31.00 26.05
C CYS A 85 2.48 29.58 26.07
N LEU A 86 2.73 29.00 27.26
CA LEU A 86 3.19 27.64 27.41
C LEU A 86 2.13 26.64 26.91
N LEU A 87 0.86 26.88 27.20
CA LEU A 87 -0.24 26.06 26.73
C LEU A 87 -0.36 26.07 25.19
N LEU A 88 -0.24 27.26 24.60
CA LEU A 88 -0.24 27.38 23.13
C LEU A 88 0.96 26.68 22.48
N MET A 89 2.16 26.80 23.08
CA MET A 89 3.33 26.03 22.63
C MET A 89 3.11 24.53 22.72
N LEU A 90 2.51 24.06 23.81
CA LEU A 90 2.20 22.65 23.98
C LEU A 90 1.19 22.17 22.92
N LEU A 91 0.12 22.93 22.71
CA LEU A 91 -0.88 22.62 21.68
C LEU A 91 -0.27 22.60 20.27
N PHE A 92 0.60 23.56 19.97
CA PHE A 92 1.33 23.61 18.71
C PHE A 92 2.26 22.39 18.55
N TYR A 93 2.96 21.98 19.60
CA TYR A 93 3.79 20.79 19.58
C TYR A 93 2.97 19.51 19.36
N LEU A 94 1.84 19.37 20.05
CA LEU A 94 0.94 18.22 19.85
C LEU A 94 0.35 18.20 18.44
N TYR A 95 -0.02 19.37 17.92
CA TYR A 95 -0.51 19.49 16.55
C TYR A 95 0.54 19.08 15.52
N THR A 96 1.77 19.54 15.66
CA THR A 96 2.87 19.15 14.75
C THR A 96 3.17 17.66 14.82
N ARG A 97 3.17 17.07 16.00
CA ARG A 97 3.34 15.62 16.20
C ARG A 97 2.22 14.84 15.53
N TYR A 98 0.97 15.27 15.68
CA TYR A 98 -0.19 14.64 15.03
C TYR A 98 -0.12 14.71 13.50
N VAL A 99 0.21 15.89 12.96
CA VAL A 99 0.36 16.10 11.51
C VAL A 99 1.53 15.28 10.96
N SER A 100 2.69 15.30 11.62
CA SER A 100 3.86 14.50 11.21
C SER A 100 3.55 13.00 11.19
N GLY A 101 2.79 12.50 12.18
CA GLY A 101 2.35 11.12 12.22
C GLY A 101 1.45 10.76 11.03
N LYS A 102 0.52 11.65 10.65
CA LYS A 102 -0.33 11.44 9.46
C LYS A 102 0.47 11.47 8.16
N ILE A 103 1.41 12.41 8.02
CA ILE A 103 2.27 12.50 6.84
C ILE A 103 3.09 11.22 6.68
N ALA A 104 3.73 10.72 7.74
CA ALA A 104 4.51 9.49 7.69
C ALA A 104 3.69 8.27 7.27
N VAL A 105 2.43 8.17 7.71
CA VAL A 105 1.52 7.08 7.28
C VAL A 105 1.15 7.22 5.79
N VAL A 106 0.91 8.44 5.32
CA VAL A 106 0.60 8.68 3.89
C VAL A 106 1.82 8.41 3.02
N GLU A 107 3.00 8.89 3.41
CA GLU A 107 4.27 8.62 2.70
C GLU A 107 4.55 7.12 2.61
N LYS A 108 4.34 6.38 3.70
CA LYS A 108 4.50 4.92 3.67
C LYS A 108 3.54 4.25 2.69
N LYS A 109 2.25 4.63 2.70
CA LYS A 109 1.25 4.09 1.77
C LYS A 109 1.56 4.46 0.31
N THR A 110 2.01 5.69 0.06
CA THR A 110 2.38 6.10 -1.31
C THR A 110 3.65 5.40 -1.79
N ALA A 111 4.63 5.17 -0.91
CA ALA A 111 5.84 4.41 -1.24
C ALA A 111 5.50 2.92 -1.52
N GLU A 112 4.64 2.31 -0.70
CA GLU A 112 4.16 0.93 -0.94
C GLU A 112 3.40 0.84 -2.27
N ALA A 113 2.50 1.78 -2.56
CA ALA A 113 1.76 1.82 -3.81
C ALA A 113 2.68 2.08 -5.03
N ALA A 114 3.68 2.93 -4.89
CA ALA A 114 4.67 3.18 -5.95
C ALA A 114 5.53 1.93 -6.22
N LEU A 115 5.97 1.25 -5.16
CA LEU A 115 6.72 -0.01 -5.29
C LEU A 115 5.86 -1.11 -5.94
N GLN A 116 4.59 -1.21 -5.56
CA GLN A 116 3.64 -2.12 -6.18
C GLN A 116 3.46 -1.81 -7.67
N ALA A 117 3.24 -0.53 -8.02
CA ALA A 117 3.11 -0.11 -9.41
C ALA A 117 4.39 -0.36 -10.24
N GLU A 118 5.56 -0.20 -9.65
CA GLU A 118 6.84 -0.52 -10.29
C GLU A 118 7.01 -2.03 -10.51
N THR A 119 6.68 -2.85 -9.51
CA THR A 119 6.69 -4.32 -9.65
C THR A 119 5.71 -4.79 -10.71
N ASP A 120 4.50 -4.21 -10.76
CA ASP A 120 3.49 -4.52 -11.77
C ASP A 120 3.95 -4.11 -13.19
N ASN A 121 4.63 -2.96 -13.32
CA ASN A 121 5.20 -2.54 -14.59
C ASN A 121 6.34 -3.45 -15.07
N ILE A 122 7.23 -3.85 -14.16
CA ILE A 122 8.30 -4.81 -14.48
C ILE A 122 7.69 -6.15 -14.91
N ALA A 123 6.67 -6.63 -14.22
CA ALA A 123 5.96 -7.84 -14.58
C ALA A 123 5.31 -7.74 -15.96
N LYS A 124 4.67 -6.61 -16.29
CA LYS A 124 4.08 -6.35 -17.62
C LYS A 124 5.13 -6.29 -18.74
N GLU A 125 6.26 -5.65 -18.51
CA GLU A 125 7.34 -5.60 -19.52
C GLU A 125 7.97 -6.98 -19.74
N ARG A 126 8.12 -7.76 -18.66
CA ARG A 126 8.57 -9.15 -18.73
C ARG A 126 7.58 -10.00 -19.53
N LEU A 127 6.29 -9.88 -19.25
CA LEU A 127 5.22 -10.57 -19.97
C LEU A 127 5.24 -10.23 -21.46
N LYS A 128 5.37 -8.94 -21.84
CA LYS A 128 5.50 -8.53 -23.24
C LYS A 128 6.70 -9.17 -23.94
N SER A 129 7.84 -9.22 -23.27
CA SER A 129 9.05 -9.86 -23.79
C SER A 129 8.86 -11.36 -23.99
N GLU A 130 8.24 -12.02 -23.00
CA GLU A 130 7.94 -13.45 -23.04
C GLU A 130 6.93 -13.76 -24.15
N ILE A 131 5.83 -12.97 -24.27
CA ILE A 131 4.85 -13.11 -25.37
C ILE A 131 5.54 -13.01 -26.73
N SER A 132 6.44 -12.02 -26.92
CA SER A 132 7.15 -11.83 -28.17
C SER A 132 8.03 -13.01 -28.53
N HIS A 133 8.68 -13.62 -27.55
CA HIS A 133 9.50 -14.82 -27.72
C HIS A 133 8.63 -16.03 -28.11
N ASP A 134 7.49 -16.20 -27.41
CA ASP A 134 6.60 -17.33 -27.56
C ASP A 134 5.79 -17.34 -28.88
N ILE A 135 5.52 -16.15 -29.40
CA ILE A 135 4.99 -15.99 -30.76
C ILE A 135 6.06 -16.33 -31.79
N ARG A 136 7.30 -15.93 -31.60
CA ARG A 136 8.38 -16.11 -32.57
C ARG A 136 8.72 -17.59 -32.78
N THR A 137 8.67 -18.41 -31.73
CA THR A 137 9.05 -19.82 -31.80
C THR A 137 8.17 -20.62 -32.78
N PRO A 138 6.83 -20.70 -32.64
CA PRO A 138 5.98 -21.40 -33.60
C PRO A 138 5.97 -20.74 -34.98
N LEU A 139 6.09 -19.39 -35.02
CA LEU A 139 6.17 -18.67 -36.29
C LEU A 139 7.43 -19.05 -37.09
N ASN A 140 8.59 -19.17 -36.45
CA ASN A 140 9.81 -19.62 -37.11
C ASN A 140 9.68 -21.06 -37.65
N VAL A 141 8.97 -21.94 -36.91
CA VAL A 141 8.69 -23.29 -37.38
C VAL A 141 7.80 -23.26 -38.64
N VAL A 142 6.74 -22.46 -38.61
CA VAL A 142 5.85 -22.29 -39.79
C VAL A 142 6.62 -21.77 -40.99
N VAL A 143 7.43 -20.70 -40.81
CA VAL A 143 8.24 -20.09 -41.88
C VAL A 143 9.28 -21.09 -42.40
N GLY A 144 10.03 -21.76 -41.49
CA GLY A 144 11.07 -22.70 -41.88
C GLY A 144 10.54 -23.91 -42.69
N PHE A 145 9.41 -24.53 -42.26
CA PHE A 145 8.81 -25.58 -43.03
C PHE A 145 8.18 -25.13 -44.34
N ALA A 146 7.61 -23.91 -44.37
CA ALA A 146 7.14 -23.31 -45.62
C ALA A 146 8.27 -23.08 -46.62
N GLU A 147 9.42 -22.55 -46.15
CA GLU A 147 10.62 -22.38 -47.01
C GLU A 147 11.13 -23.72 -47.53
N LEU A 148 11.14 -24.79 -46.71
CA LEU A 148 11.53 -26.13 -47.13
C LEU A 148 10.57 -26.70 -48.18
N LEU A 149 9.26 -26.42 -48.08
CA LEU A 149 8.25 -26.83 -49.06
C LEU A 149 8.44 -26.11 -50.43
N ILE A 150 8.87 -24.84 -50.38
CA ILE A 150 9.06 -24.04 -51.61
C ILE A 150 10.44 -24.28 -52.23
N GLY A 151 11.47 -24.48 -51.41
CA GLY A 151 12.87 -24.52 -51.85
C GLY A 151 13.34 -25.87 -52.41
N LYS A 152 12.60 -26.93 -52.22
CA LYS A 152 12.97 -28.32 -52.70
C LYS A 152 12.01 -28.77 -53.80
N GLU A 153 12.51 -28.83 -55.06
CA GLU A 153 11.71 -29.24 -56.23
C GLU A 153 11.21 -30.70 -56.18
N GLU A 154 11.92 -31.61 -55.47
CA GLU A 154 11.56 -33.03 -55.39
C GLU A 154 11.42 -33.45 -53.90
N LEU A 155 10.32 -33.08 -53.28
CA LEU A 155 9.88 -33.74 -52.01
C LEU A 155 8.85 -34.83 -52.33
N ASP A 156 8.97 -35.97 -51.68
CA ASP A 156 7.94 -37.01 -51.76
C ASP A 156 6.61 -36.58 -51.13
N LYS A 157 5.53 -37.28 -51.43
CA LYS A 157 4.19 -36.93 -50.94
C LYS A 157 4.08 -37.00 -49.42
N GLU A 158 4.80 -37.91 -48.76
CA GLU A 158 4.75 -38.15 -47.31
C GLU A 158 5.42 -37.00 -46.58
N THR A 159 6.63 -36.61 -47.02
CA THR A 159 7.35 -35.46 -46.47
C THR A 159 6.61 -34.13 -46.67
N LYS A 160 5.94 -33.95 -47.85
CA LYS A 160 5.09 -32.76 -48.06
C LYS A 160 3.90 -32.70 -47.09
N LYS A 161 3.28 -33.85 -46.83
CA LYS A 161 2.18 -33.97 -45.89
C LYS A 161 2.65 -33.71 -44.45
N GLU A 162 3.78 -34.26 -44.04
CA GLU A 162 4.38 -34.05 -42.74
C GLU A 162 4.71 -32.57 -42.51
N TYR A 163 5.37 -31.90 -43.46
CA TYR A 163 5.66 -30.48 -43.35
C TYR A 163 4.39 -29.63 -43.31
N GLY A 164 3.37 -29.99 -44.13
CA GLY A 164 2.07 -29.32 -44.08
C GLY A 164 1.39 -29.48 -42.72
N GLN A 165 1.46 -30.65 -42.11
CA GLN A 165 0.91 -30.92 -40.77
C GLN A 165 1.67 -30.08 -39.70
N MET A 166 3.01 -30.00 -39.77
CA MET A 166 3.80 -29.22 -38.87
C MET A 166 3.44 -27.70 -38.95
N ILE A 167 3.26 -27.20 -40.17
CA ILE A 167 2.82 -25.82 -40.39
C ILE A 167 1.45 -25.58 -39.76
N GLN A 168 0.48 -26.49 -40.06
CA GLN A 168 -0.88 -26.37 -39.57
C GLN A 168 -0.94 -26.40 -38.03
N THR A 169 -0.33 -27.39 -37.41
CA THR A 169 -0.31 -27.53 -35.93
C THR A 169 0.31 -26.31 -35.24
N ASN A 170 1.44 -25.79 -35.77
CA ASN A 170 2.08 -24.60 -35.17
C ASN A 170 1.28 -23.32 -35.40
N ALA A 171 0.61 -23.18 -36.57
CA ALA A 171 -0.26 -22.04 -36.83
C ALA A 171 -1.52 -22.07 -35.94
N GLU A 172 -2.15 -23.22 -35.74
CA GLU A 172 -3.30 -23.42 -34.84
C GLU A 172 -2.88 -23.11 -33.38
N SER A 173 -1.76 -23.64 -32.93
CA SER A 173 -1.20 -23.37 -31.59
C SER A 173 -0.93 -21.88 -31.37
N LEU A 174 -0.35 -21.21 -32.38
CA LEU A 174 -0.12 -19.76 -32.32
C LEU A 174 -1.43 -18.96 -32.23
N LEU A 175 -2.44 -19.34 -33.02
CA LEU A 175 -3.76 -18.72 -33.01
C LEU A 175 -4.42 -18.85 -31.63
N ASN A 176 -4.39 -20.04 -31.06
CA ASN A 176 -4.93 -20.33 -29.73
C ASN A 176 -4.20 -19.52 -28.63
N TYR A 177 -2.88 -19.38 -28.74
CA TYR A 177 -2.08 -18.57 -27.83
C TYR A 177 -2.45 -17.09 -27.89
N VAL A 178 -2.52 -16.52 -29.10
CA VAL A 178 -2.91 -15.12 -29.33
C VAL A 178 -4.33 -14.85 -28.82
N ASN A 179 -5.28 -15.74 -29.10
CA ASN A 179 -6.65 -15.60 -28.61
C ASN A 179 -6.71 -15.60 -27.07
N SER A 180 -5.94 -16.48 -26.43
CA SER A 180 -5.86 -16.53 -24.94
C SER A 180 -5.29 -15.23 -24.36
N ILE A 181 -4.26 -14.64 -24.97
CA ILE A 181 -3.71 -13.33 -24.55
C ILE A 181 -4.74 -12.21 -24.72
N LEU A 182 -5.45 -12.18 -25.85
CA LEU A 182 -6.49 -11.18 -26.07
C LEU A 182 -7.64 -11.30 -25.06
N GLU A 183 -8.02 -12.53 -24.73
CA GLU A 183 -9.03 -12.80 -23.71
C GLU A 183 -8.57 -12.31 -22.33
N LEU A 184 -7.35 -12.64 -21.90
CA LEU A 184 -6.76 -12.17 -20.65
C LEU A 184 -6.68 -10.63 -20.61
N SER A 185 -6.23 -10.01 -21.69
CA SER A 185 -6.16 -8.54 -21.78
C SER A 185 -7.53 -7.86 -21.67
N ARG A 186 -8.59 -8.48 -22.21
CA ARG A 186 -9.97 -8.00 -22.05
C ARG A 186 -10.46 -8.13 -20.62
N LEU A 187 -10.12 -9.22 -19.93
CA LEU A 187 -10.42 -9.46 -18.52
C LEU A 187 -9.75 -8.41 -17.62
N GLU A 188 -8.43 -8.21 -17.78
CA GLU A 188 -7.65 -7.24 -17.00
C GLU A 188 -8.13 -5.80 -17.20
N SER A 189 -8.56 -5.46 -18.41
CA SER A 189 -9.08 -4.12 -18.71
C SER A 189 -10.52 -3.88 -18.24
N GLY A 190 -11.16 -4.87 -17.59
CA GLY A 190 -12.54 -4.79 -17.13
C GLY A 190 -13.57 -4.67 -18.26
N LYS A 191 -13.19 -4.99 -19.50
CA LYS A 191 -14.08 -4.92 -20.67
C LYS A 191 -15.00 -6.11 -20.84
N ILE A 192 -14.75 -7.20 -20.10
CA ILE A 192 -15.64 -8.35 -20.08
C ILE A 192 -16.70 -8.08 -19.02
N GLN A 193 -17.95 -8.12 -19.46
CA GLN A 193 -19.10 -8.08 -18.57
C GLN A 193 -19.60 -9.52 -18.44
N TYR A 194 -19.59 -10.05 -17.22
CA TYR A 194 -20.17 -11.34 -16.91
C TYR A 194 -21.68 -11.18 -16.74
N GLU A 195 -22.43 -12.15 -17.26
CA GLU A 195 -23.88 -12.28 -17.06
C GLU A 195 -24.11 -12.97 -15.71
N ASP A 196 -24.27 -12.17 -14.64
CA ASP A 196 -24.52 -12.71 -13.28
C ASP A 196 -25.97 -13.20 -13.17
N GLU A 197 -26.15 -14.50 -13.28
CA GLU A 197 -27.44 -15.17 -13.19
C GLU A 197 -27.42 -16.31 -12.14
N GLU A 198 -28.59 -16.68 -11.66
CA GLU A 198 -28.77 -17.79 -10.73
C GLU A 198 -28.86 -19.09 -11.53
N CYS A 199 -27.85 -19.96 -11.41
CA CYS A 199 -27.75 -21.20 -12.15
C CYS A 199 -27.71 -22.40 -11.21
N ASP A 200 -28.33 -23.50 -11.60
CA ASP A 200 -28.08 -24.80 -10.95
C ASP A 200 -26.74 -25.38 -11.42
N VAL A 201 -25.74 -25.27 -10.54
CA VAL A 201 -24.37 -25.70 -10.83
C VAL A 201 -24.24 -27.22 -10.95
N ILE A 202 -25.15 -28.00 -10.35
CA ILE A 202 -25.17 -29.46 -10.49
C ILE A 202 -25.62 -29.84 -11.91
N GLN A 203 -26.68 -29.18 -12.41
CA GLN A 203 -27.12 -29.34 -13.77
C GLN A 203 -26.04 -28.94 -14.78
N LEU A 204 -25.38 -27.79 -14.58
CA LEU A 204 -24.28 -27.32 -15.43
C LEU A 204 -23.13 -28.34 -15.48
N CYS A 205 -22.72 -28.88 -14.34
CA CYS A 205 -21.70 -29.93 -14.30
C CYS A 205 -22.15 -31.16 -15.09
N SER A 206 -23.40 -31.60 -14.95
CA SER A 206 -23.93 -32.76 -15.68
C SER A 206 -23.92 -32.52 -17.20
N GLU A 207 -24.34 -31.33 -17.66
CA GLU A 207 -24.29 -30.96 -19.07
C GLU A 207 -22.86 -30.97 -19.64
N VAL A 208 -21.87 -30.55 -18.86
CA VAL A 208 -20.44 -30.59 -19.23
C VAL A 208 -19.95 -32.03 -19.29
N LEU A 209 -20.35 -32.89 -18.32
CA LEU A 209 -20.01 -34.29 -18.34
C LEU A 209 -20.50 -34.96 -19.61
N ASP A 210 -21.77 -34.72 -19.99
CA ASP A 210 -22.35 -35.31 -21.22
C ASP A 210 -21.60 -34.80 -22.46
N LYS A 211 -21.20 -33.52 -22.51
CA LYS A 211 -20.40 -32.98 -23.61
C LYS A 211 -19.01 -33.62 -23.71
N VAL A 212 -18.33 -33.83 -22.57
CA VAL A 212 -16.97 -34.42 -22.55
C VAL A 212 -16.98 -35.89 -22.82
N ASN A 213 -17.86 -36.64 -22.15
CA ASN A 213 -17.97 -38.11 -22.31
C ASN A 213 -18.59 -38.50 -23.66
N GLY A 214 -19.44 -37.65 -24.25
CA GLY A 214 -20.12 -37.92 -25.53
C GLY A 214 -19.23 -37.76 -26.78
N ARG A 215 -18.01 -37.23 -26.64
CA ARG A 215 -17.02 -37.16 -27.72
C ARG A 215 -16.41 -38.56 -27.87
N GLY A 216 -16.86 -39.32 -28.86
CA GLY A 216 -16.61 -40.76 -29.07
C GLY A 216 -15.15 -41.24 -29.13
N GLU A 217 -14.17 -40.35 -29.15
CA GLU A 217 -12.73 -40.63 -29.06
C GLU A 217 -12.09 -39.92 -27.83
N SER A 218 -12.89 -39.58 -26.82
CA SER A 218 -12.39 -38.84 -25.65
C SER A 218 -11.43 -39.73 -24.85
N THR A 219 -10.21 -39.24 -24.65
CA THR A 219 -9.23 -39.83 -23.72
C THR A 219 -9.57 -39.54 -22.25
N VAL A 220 -10.64 -38.77 -22.00
CA VAL A 220 -11.08 -38.36 -20.66
C VAL A 220 -12.46 -38.93 -20.35
N SER A 221 -12.55 -39.69 -19.26
CA SER A 221 -13.80 -40.10 -18.64
C SER A 221 -14.04 -39.27 -17.39
N VAL A 222 -15.19 -38.63 -17.28
CA VAL A 222 -15.51 -37.74 -16.16
C VAL A 222 -16.70 -38.26 -15.38
N SER A 223 -16.60 -38.26 -14.06
CA SER A 223 -17.70 -38.60 -13.16
C SER A 223 -17.99 -37.43 -12.18
N LEU A 224 -19.27 -37.34 -11.75
CA LEU A 224 -19.70 -36.37 -10.76
C LEU A 224 -19.90 -37.05 -9.40
N GLN A 225 -19.25 -36.52 -8.36
CA GLN A 225 -19.41 -37.00 -7.00
C GLN A 225 -19.97 -35.85 -6.12
N THR A 226 -21.24 -35.96 -5.74
CA THR A 226 -21.92 -35.01 -4.87
C THR A 226 -23.11 -35.64 -4.16
N ASP A 227 -23.39 -35.17 -2.95
CA ASP A 227 -24.60 -35.50 -2.21
C ASP A 227 -25.74 -34.53 -2.51
N LEU A 228 -25.49 -33.49 -3.31
CA LEU A 228 -26.44 -32.43 -3.65
C LEU A 228 -27.24 -32.84 -4.89
N LYS A 229 -28.56 -32.70 -4.84
CA LYS A 229 -29.42 -32.99 -6.01
C LYS A 229 -29.58 -31.78 -6.92
N GLU A 230 -29.66 -30.60 -6.31
CA GLU A 230 -29.79 -29.31 -6.97
C GLU A 230 -29.09 -28.25 -6.09
N GLN A 231 -28.38 -27.34 -6.70
CA GLN A 231 -27.72 -26.29 -5.97
C GLN A 231 -27.61 -25.03 -6.83
N LEU A 232 -28.37 -24.01 -6.43
CA LEU A 232 -28.31 -22.71 -7.06
C LEU A 232 -27.10 -21.92 -6.57
N ALA A 233 -26.40 -21.28 -7.49
CA ALA A 233 -25.32 -20.33 -7.25
C ALA A 233 -25.36 -19.20 -8.28
N ARG A 234 -24.86 -18.02 -7.91
CA ARG A 234 -24.75 -16.89 -8.82
C ARG A 234 -23.44 -16.98 -9.60
N THR A 235 -23.55 -17.13 -10.90
CA THR A 235 -22.41 -17.24 -11.81
C THR A 235 -22.83 -16.93 -13.25
N ASP A 236 -21.87 -16.80 -14.15
CA ASP A 236 -22.14 -16.74 -15.59
C ASP A 236 -22.10 -18.17 -16.16
N ARG A 237 -23.24 -18.62 -16.69
CA ARG A 237 -23.40 -19.98 -17.23
C ARG A 237 -22.38 -20.30 -18.32
N ARG A 238 -22.13 -19.38 -19.24
CA ARG A 238 -21.23 -19.61 -20.39
C ARG A 238 -19.76 -19.70 -19.93
N TRP A 239 -19.37 -18.82 -19.04
CA TRP A 239 -18.02 -18.83 -18.49
C TRP A 239 -17.77 -20.04 -17.59
N PHE A 240 -18.77 -20.43 -16.81
CA PHE A 240 -18.69 -21.62 -15.96
C PHE A 240 -18.59 -22.91 -16.80
N ASP A 241 -19.36 -23.02 -17.89
CA ASP A 241 -19.23 -24.14 -18.87
C ASP A 241 -17.81 -24.13 -19.47
N THR A 242 -17.32 -22.97 -19.92
CA THR A 242 -15.98 -22.83 -20.49
C THR A 242 -14.88 -23.21 -19.49
N LEU A 243 -15.01 -22.77 -18.24
CA LEU A 243 -14.11 -23.13 -17.14
C LEU A 243 -14.04 -24.65 -17.00
N LEU A 244 -15.17 -25.32 -16.77
CA LEU A 244 -15.20 -26.77 -16.55
C LEU A 244 -14.65 -27.53 -17.76
N VAL A 245 -15.05 -27.17 -18.97
CA VAL A 245 -14.53 -27.81 -20.21
C VAL A 245 -13.01 -27.61 -20.27
N SER A 246 -12.49 -26.42 -19.96
CA SER A 246 -11.03 -26.16 -19.98
C SER A 246 -10.25 -27.00 -18.96
N LEU A 247 -10.83 -27.26 -17.79
CA LEU A 247 -10.20 -28.08 -16.75
C LEU A 247 -10.14 -29.58 -17.12
N LEU A 248 -11.11 -30.03 -17.92
CA LEU A 248 -11.26 -31.40 -18.32
C LEU A 248 -10.64 -31.73 -19.69
N THR A 249 -10.16 -30.72 -20.41
CA THR A 249 -9.52 -30.91 -21.72
C THR A 249 -8.02 -31.14 -21.54
N PRO A 250 -7.48 -32.30 -22.01
CA PRO A 250 -6.04 -32.55 -22.01
C PRO A 250 -5.32 -31.65 -23.00
N SER A 251 -3.98 -31.57 -22.89
CA SER A 251 -3.16 -30.89 -23.89
C SER A 251 -3.24 -31.57 -25.25
N GLU A 252 -3.11 -30.83 -26.35
CA GLU A 252 -3.23 -31.33 -27.73
C GLU A 252 -2.32 -32.51 -28.04
N ASN A 253 -1.20 -32.66 -27.33
CA ASN A 253 -0.24 -33.74 -27.52
C ASN A 253 -0.36 -34.89 -26.48
N ASP A 254 -1.33 -34.79 -25.56
CA ASP A 254 -1.49 -35.76 -24.48
C ASP A 254 -2.46 -36.88 -24.89
N THR A 255 -1.93 -38.05 -25.15
CA THR A 255 -2.68 -39.27 -25.47
C THR A 255 -3.04 -40.13 -24.25
N SER A 256 -2.73 -39.65 -23.05
CA SER A 256 -3.00 -40.34 -21.80
C SER A 256 -4.52 -40.46 -21.56
N ARG A 257 -4.93 -41.56 -20.94
CA ARG A 257 -6.31 -41.68 -20.47
C ARG A 257 -6.48 -41.10 -19.08
N TYR A 258 -7.52 -40.31 -18.89
CA TYR A 258 -7.83 -39.64 -17.62
C TYR A 258 -9.20 -40.15 -17.12
N GLU A 259 -9.23 -40.50 -15.84
CA GLU A 259 -10.45 -40.67 -15.07
C GLU A 259 -10.58 -39.50 -14.11
N ALA A 260 -11.25 -38.45 -14.55
CA ALA A 260 -11.42 -37.24 -13.75
C ALA A 260 -12.70 -37.31 -12.92
N ILE A 261 -12.68 -36.74 -11.74
CA ILE A 261 -13.82 -36.67 -10.83
C ILE A 261 -14.09 -35.19 -10.48
N ILE A 262 -15.31 -34.73 -10.77
CA ILE A 262 -15.77 -33.43 -10.24
C ILE A 262 -16.46 -33.72 -8.91
N ARG A 263 -15.85 -33.27 -7.83
CA ARG A 263 -16.39 -33.40 -6.47
C ARG A 263 -16.96 -32.07 -6.03
N ILE A 264 -18.26 -32.03 -5.66
CA ILE A 264 -18.94 -30.83 -5.20
C ILE A 264 -19.37 -31.02 -3.75
N ARG A 265 -18.96 -30.08 -2.88
CA ARG A 265 -19.29 -30.09 -1.45
C ARG A 265 -19.79 -28.74 -1.03
N ARG A 266 -20.76 -28.69 -0.13
CA ARG A 266 -21.24 -27.46 0.50
C ARG A 266 -20.73 -27.39 1.93
N ASP A 267 -20.16 -26.25 2.30
CA ASP A 267 -19.84 -25.96 3.70
C ASP A 267 -21.13 -25.56 4.44
N ARG A 268 -21.41 -26.24 5.56
CA ARG A 268 -22.58 -25.90 6.40
C ARG A 268 -22.37 -24.62 7.22
N SER A 269 -21.13 -24.19 7.41
CA SER A 269 -20.75 -23.03 8.21
C SER A 269 -20.60 -21.75 7.38
N LYS A 270 -20.45 -21.89 6.07
CA LYS A 270 -20.24 -20.78 5.13
C LYS A 270 -21.11 -20.96 3.90
N PRO A 271 -21.65 -19.88 3.31
CA PRO A 271 -22.37 -19.96 2.05
C PRO A 271 -21.40 -20.13 0.87
N LEU A 272 -20.63 -21.22 0.87
CA LEU A 272 -19.60 -21.50 -0.13
C LEU A 272 -19.78 -22.94 -0.65
N LEU A 273 -19.68 -23.05 -1.96
CA LEU A 273 -19.59 -24.32 -2.67
C LEU A 273 -18.14 -24.59 -3.02
N TYR A 274 -17.66 -25.78 -2.70
CA TYR A 274 -16.32 -26.26 -3.01
C TYR A 274 -16.38 -27.23 -4.17
N PHE A 275 -15.58 -26.94 -5.18
CA PHE A 275 -15.40 -27.77 -6.36
C PHE A 275 -13.97 -28.29 -6.36
N ASP A 276 -13.81 -29.61 -6.40
CA ASP A 276 -12.52 -30.25 -6.59
C ASP A 276 -12.60 -31.10 -7.88
N VAL A 277 -11.83 -30.72 -8.89
CA VAL A 277 -11.63 -31.50 -10.10
C VAL A 277 -10.39 -32.33 -9.88
N VAL A 278 -10.62 -33.59 -9.45
CA VAL A 278 -9.56 -34.54 -9.12
C VAL A 278 -9.10 -35.25 -10.40
N ASN A 279 -7.80 -35.50 -10.49
CA ASN A 279 -7.13 -36.07 -11.67
C ASN A 279 -7.44 -35.26 -12.94
N ALA A 280 -7.46 -33.93 -12.78
CA ALA A 280 -7.75 -33.00 -13.86
C ALA A 280 -6.64 -33.04 -14.93
N PRO A 281 -6.96 -33.35 -16.20
CA PRO A 281 -5.95 -33.36 -17.25
C PRO A 281 -5.18 -32.07 -17.35
N PHE A 282 -5.85 -30.96 -17.19
CA PHE A 282 -5.29 -29.62 -17.27
C PHE A 282 -4.31 -29.29 -16.12
N ALA A 283 -4.46 -29.88 -14.95
CA ALA A 283 -3.54 -29.66 -13.82
C ALA A 283 -2.17 -30.32 -14.02
N LYS A 284 -2.05 -31.36 -14.82
CA LYS A 284 -0.81 -32.11 -15.10
C LYS A 284 0.14 -31.30 -15.99
N VAL A 285 -0.40 -30.50 -16.90
CA VAL A 285 0.36 -29.71 -17.91
C VAL A 285 0.83 -28.36 -17.37
N HIS A 286 0.68 -28.15 -16.11
CA HIS A 286 0.63 -26.86 -15.43
C HIS A 286 1.84 -25.93 -15.65
N PHE A 287 3.06 -26.43 -15.82
CA PHE A 287 4.25 -25.57 -15.85
C PHE A 287 5.06 -25.61 -17.14
N GLU A 288 4.75 -26.50 -18.03
CA GLU A 288 5.52 -26.69 -19.26
C GLU A 288 4.93 -25.95 -20.48
N ASN A 289 3.63 -25.61 -20.41
CA ASN A 289 2.94 -24.94 -21.50
C ASN A 289 2.37 -23.57 -21.09
N LYS A 290 2.89 -22.51 -21.71
CA LYS A 290 2.51 -21.14 -21.39
C LYS A 290 1.04 -20.81 -21.70
N THR A 291 0.46 -21.44 -22.71
CA THR A 291 -0.98 -21.33 -23.01
C THR A 291 -1.81 -21.83 -21.82
N SER A 292 -1.37 -22.88 -21.16
CA SER A 292 -2.01 -23.41 -19.96
C SER A 292 -1.93 -22.44 -18.78
N LEU A 293 -0.79 -21.75 -18.60
CA LEU A 293 -0.66 -20.72 -17.55
C LEU A 293 -1.64 -19.55 -17.77
N ILE A 294 -1.74 -19.07 -19.00
CA ILE A 294 -2.69 -17.99 -19.34
C ILE A 294 -4.13 -18.46 -19.08
N ARG A 295 -4.47 -19.71 -19.42
CA ARG A 295 -5.79 -20.27 -19.16
C ARG A 295 -6.08 -20.40 -17.65
N HIS A 296 -5.09 -20.75 -16.84
CA HIS A 296 -5.23 -20.74 -15.38
C HIS A 296 -5.49 -19.32 -14.83
N GLU A 297 -4.81 -18.29 -15.37
CA GLU A 297 -5.06 -16.91 -14.99
C GLU A 297 -6.46 -16.45 -15.37
N ILE A 298 -6.94 -16.79 -16.58
CA ILE A 298 -8.30 -16.52 -17.01
C ILE A 298 -9.31 -17.18 -16.07
N ASN A 299 -9.12 -18.45 -15.76
CA ASN A 299 -9.99 -19.22 -14.86
C ASN A 299 -9.98 -18.64 -13.43
N ALA A 300 -8.82 -18.28 -12.93
CA ALA A 300 -8.69 -17.63 -11.62
C ALA A 300 -9.39 -16.27 -11.58
N HIS A 301 -9.26 -15.49 -12.65
CA HIS A 301 -9.92 -14.18 -12.76
C HIS A 301 -11.44 -14.32 -12.74
N PHE A 302 -12.00 -15.29 -13.47
CA PHE A 302 -13.42 -15.59 -13.47
C PHE A 302 -13.91 -15.97 -12.05
N ILE A 303 -13.25 -16.91 -11.40
CA ILE A 303 -13.62 -17.34 -10.04
C ILE A 303 -13.50 -16.20 -9.03
N HIS A 304 -12.47 -15.37 -9.10
CA HIS A 304 -12.29 -14.20 -8.22
C HIS A 304 -13.38 -13.15 -8.44
N TYR A 305 -13.84 -12.95 -9.67
CA TYR A 305 -14.93 -12.01 -9.96
C TYR A 305 -16.21 -12.37 -9.20
N PHE A 306 -16.52 -13.67 -9.09
CA PHE A 306 -17.66 -14.17 -8.31
C PHE A 306 -17.32 -14.39 -6.81
N GLY A 307 -16.19 -13.87 -6.32
CA GLY A 307 -15.81 -13.93 -4.90
C GLY A 307 -15.24 -15.26 -4.43
N GLY A 308 -14.89 -16.14 -5.36
CA GLY A 308 -14.32 -17.45 -5.07
C GLY A 308 -12.79 -17.47 -5.00
N ILE A 309 -12.23 -18.63 -4.71
CA ILE A 309 -10.79 -18.91 -4.67
C ILE A 309 -10.49 -20.02 -5.67
N TYR A 310 -9.42 -19.89 -6.45
CA TYR A 310 -8.94 -20.86 -7.41
C TYR A 310 -7.55 -21.35 -7.01
N LYS A 311 -7.34 -22.68 -6.98
CA LYS A 311 -6.06 -23.30 -6.60
C LYS A 311 -5.76 -24.51 -7.48
N VAL A 312 -4.50 -24.68 -7.82
CA VAL A 312 -3.98 -25.83 -8.56
C VAL A 312 -3.01 -26.60 -7.66
N GLN A 313 -3.18 -27.90 -7.57
CA GLN A 313 -2.33 -28.83 -6.82
C GLN A 313 -1.89 -29.94 -7.75
N THR A 314 -0.62 -29.93 -8.15
CA THR A 314 -0.06 -30.91 -9.08
C THR A 314 0.31 -32.23 -8.41
N GLU A 315 0.60 -32.21 -7.11
CA GLU A 315 1.07 -33.35 -6.31
C GLU A 315 0.07 -33.70 -5.18
N ALA A 316 -1.22 -33.80 -5.50
CA ALA A 316 -2.20 -34.26 -4.52
C ALA A 316 -2.21 -35.78 -4.44
N GLU A 317 -2.62 -36.36 -3.29
CA GLU A 317 -2.65 -37.82 -3.04
C GLU A 317 -3.54 -38.58 -4.03
N GLU A 318 -4.64 -37.98 -4.48
CA GLU A 318 -5.60 -38.56 -5.45
C GLU A 318 -5.29 -38.18 -6.91
N GLY A 319 -4.13 -37.56 -7.17
CA GLY A 319 -3.72 -37.06 -8.48
C GLY A 319 -3.83 -35.53 -8.62
N PRO A 320 -3.38 -34.97 -9.76
CA PRO A 320 -3.39 -33.50 -9.98
C PRO A 320 -4.82 -32.96 -9.84
N THR A 321 -5.00 -32.02 -8.94
CA THR A 321 -6.32 -31.50 -8.54
C THR A 321 -6.41 -30.02 -8.72
N ILE A 322 -7.54 -29.55 -9.25
CA ILE A 322 -7.89 -28.14 -9.31
C ILE A 322 -9.08 -27.89 -8.39
N SER A 323 -8.89 -27.04 -7.40
CA SER A 323 -9.92 -26.67 -6.43
C SER A 323 -10.35 -25.24 -6.63
N PHE A 324 -11.66 -25.00 -6.62
CA PHE A 324 -12.21 -23.65 -6.62
C PHE A 324 -13.48 -23.54 -5.78
N THR A 325 -13.85 -22.32 -5.41
CA THR A 325 -15.06 -22.06 -4.63
C THR A 325 -15.96 -21.05 -5.35
N ILE A 326 -17.28 -21.18 -5.14
CA ILE A 326 -18.28 -20.20 -5.55
C ILE A 326 -19.15 -19.89 -4.33
N PRO A 327 -19.49 -18.59 -4.05
CA PRO A 327 -20.39 -18.20 -2.97
C PRO A 327 -21.80 -18.72 -3.12
#